data_2d3045139f4fc643187b100d97826c2d
#
_entry.id   2d3045139f4fc643187b100d97826c2d
#
_cell.length_a   1.000
_cell.length_b   1.000
_cell.length_c   1.000
_cell.angle_alpha   90.00
_cell.angle_beta   90.00
_cell.angle_gamma   90.00
#
_symmetry.space_group_name_H-M   'P 1'
#
loop_
_entity.id
_entity.type
_entity.pdbx_description
1 polymer ?
#
loop_
_entity_poly.entity_id
_entity_poly.type
_entity_poly.pdbx_seq_one_letter_code
_entity_poly.pdbx_strand_id
1 'polypeptide(L)'
;MGFQALFFWSSLLLDLIANTQTEKEIYEVLKPIISDKGLRIVKIQCLNSKKSKLLIFLDKNDGKITVKECADISMEINSLLDIEDIIKHPFRLEVSSAGIDRYLTSVDDLMRYKNFNVRVKSETCTERGKLIGHGPNTLTLSNKNGEKSIDLSSVLDVKIDLEGMSLETIKEMEFK
;
A
#
# COMPACT_ATOMS: atom_id res chain seq x y z
N MET A 1 -14.90 23.46 3.74
CA MET A 1 -14.52 22.15 4.34
C MET A 1 -13.02 22.01 4.18
N GLY A 2 -12.36 22.16 5.29
CA GLY A 2 -11.07 22.77 5.28
C GLY A 2 -9.88 21.88 5.45
N PHE A 3 -8.81 22.54 5.61
CA PHE A 3 -7.43 22.13 5.86
C PHE A 3 -7.27 20.97 6.87
N GLN A 4 -8.12 20.86 7.88
CA GLN A 4 -8.10 19.78 8.87
C GLN A 4 -8.48 18.40 8.30
N ALA A 5 -9.40 18.33 7.35
CA ALA A 5 -9.80 17.08 6.72
C ALA A 5 -8.68 16.50 5.84
N LEU A 6 -7.98 17.35 5.10
CA LEU A 6 -6.84 16.96 4.26
C LEU A 6 -5.65 16.46 5.11
N PHE A 7 -5.40 17.09 6.26
CA PHE A 7 -4.34 16.69 7.19
C PHE A 7 -4.64 15.34 7.86
N PHE A 8 -5.89 15.09 8.22
CA PHE A 8 -6.34 13.85 8.82
C PHE A 8 -6.24 12.66 7.82
N TRP A 9 -6.63 12.92 6.57
CA TRP A 9 -6.49 11.92 5.50
C TRP A 9 -5.03 11.56 5.20
N SER A 10 -4.13 12.55 5.22
CA SER A 10 -2.71 12.29 4.94
C SER A 10 -2.06 11.42 6.02
N SER A 11 -2.42 11.62 7.28
CA SER A 11 -1.92 10.79 8.40
C SER A 11 -2.46 9.37 8.32
N LEU A 12 -3.76 9.22 8.08
CA LEU A 12 -4.42 7.91 8.00
C LEU A 12 -3.94 7.06 6.83
N LEU A 13 -3.70 7.71 5.67
CA LEU A 13 -3.16 7.04 4.49
C LEU A 13 -1.70 6.64 4.70
N LEU A 14 -0.93 7.41 5.46
CA LEU A 14 0.42 7.01 5.85
C LEU A 14 0.40 5.73 6.68
N ASP A 15 -0.57 5.57 7.57
CA ASP A 15 -0.73 4.33 8.35
C ASP A 15 -1.03 3.11 7.49
N LEU A 16 -1.68 3.28 6.32
CA LEU A 16 -1.85 2.19 5.35
C LEU A 16 -0.56 1.86 4.59
N ILE A 17 0.33 2.84 4.37
CA ILE A 17 1.61 2.65 3.68
C ILE A 17 2.65 2.02 4.63
N ALA A 18 2.70 2.51 5.87
CA ALA A 18 3.69 2.15 6.89
C ALA A 18 3.02 2.02 8.26
N ASN A 19 2.97 0.80 8.79
CA ASN A 19 2.22 0.52 10.01
C ASN A 19 3.04 0.74 11.30
N THR A 20 4.36 0.55 11.21
CA THR A 20 5.26 0.69 12.37
C THR A 20 6.04 2.00 12.31
N GLN A 21 6.58 2.43 13.45
CA GLN A 21 7.42 3.62 13.51
C GLN A 21 8.65 3.53 12.59
N THR A 22 9.33 2.39 12.58
CA THR A 22 10.47 2.13 11.67
C THR A 22 10.08 2.24 10.20
N GLU A 23 8.93 1.69 9.81
CA GLU A 23 8.42 1.79 8.43
C GLU A 23 8.10 3.23 8.05
N LYS A 24 7.57 4.04 8.98
CA LYS A 24 7.31 5.48 8.78
C LYS A 24 8.61 6.27 8.62
N GLU A 25 9.63 5.99 9.41
CA GLU A 25 10.95 6.60 9.28
C GLU A 25 11.58 6.28 7.91
N ILE A 26 11.51 5.02 7.49
CA ILE A 26 11.94 4.59 6.15
C ILE A 26 11.15 5.32 5.05
N TYR A 27 9.83 5.46 5.21
CA TYR A 27 8.99 6.17 4.26
C TYR A 27 9.41 7.63 4.08
N GLU A 28 9.64 8.36 5.17
CA GLU A 28 10.05 9.77 5.12
C GLU A 28 11.39 9.96 4.42
N VAL A 29 12.34 9.06 4.64
CA VAL A 29 13.66 9.08 4.00
C VAL A 29 13.57 8.75 2.51
N LEU A 30 12.76 7.77 2.13
CA LEU A 30 12.67 7.29 0.75
C LEU A 30 11.75 8.14 -0.13
N LYS A 31 10.71 8.76 0.45
CA LYS A 31 9.67 9.49 -0.29
C LYS A 31 10.23 10.54 -1.27
N PRO A 32 11.18 11.42 -0.91
CA PRO A 32 11.71 12.41 -1.83
C PRO A 32 12.33 11.77 -3.08
N ILE A 33 13.22 10.78 -2.89
CA ILE A 33 13.97 10.13 -3.97
C ILE A 33 13.03 9.35 -4.91
N ILE A 34 12.04 8.67 -4.34
CA ILE A 34 11.06 7.90 -5.11
C ILE A 34 10.15 8.85 -5.91
N SER A 35 9.71 9.96 -5.29
CA SER A 35 8.88 10.98 -5.96
C SER A 35 9.59 11.68 -7.10
N ASP A 36 10.88 12.00 -6.97
CA ASP A 36 11.70 12.63 -8.02
C ASP A 36 11.81 11.74 -9.27
N LYS A 37 11.65 10.43 -9.12
CA LYS A 37 11.61 9.47 -10.23
C LYS A 37 10.20 9.29 -10.83
N GLY A 38 9.21 10.07 -10.41
CA GLY A 38 7.81 9.93 -10.84
C GLY A 38 7.15 8.65 -10.31
N LEU A 39 7.66 8.09 -9.22
CA LEU A 39 7.15 6.91 -8.56
C LEU A 39 6.52 7.26 -7.22
N ARG A 40 5.69 6.36 -6.71
CA ARG A 40 5.15 6.45 -5.34
C ARG A 40 5.40 5.16 -4.57
N ILE A 41 5.55 5.29 -3.28
CA ILE A 41 5.59 4.16 -2.36
C ILE A 41 4.15 3.75 -2.06
N VAL A 42 3.82 2.50 -2.34
CA VAL A 42 2.50 1.92 -2.08
C VAL A 42 2.47 1.24 -0.71
N LYS A 43 3.52 0.49 -0.35
CA LYS A 43 3.60 -0.18 0.94
C LYS A 43 5.05 -0.40 1.33
N ILE A 44 5.34 -0.24 2.62
CA ILE A 44 6.57 -0.67 3.26
C ILE A 44 6.20 -1.72 4.31
N GLN A 45 6.96 -2.79 4.40
CA GLN A 45 6.76 -3.83 5.40
C GLN A 45 8.09 -4.35 5.94
N CYS A 46 8.28 -4.24 7.24
CA CYS A 46 9.38 -4.87 7.96
C CYS A 46 8.92 -6.23 8.51
N LEU A 47 9.41 -7.31 7.92
CA LEU A 47 9.11 -8.66 8.37
C LEU A 47 10.21 -9.18 9.30
N ASN A 48 9.92 -9.16 10.60
CA ASN A 48 10.80 -9.67 11.64
C ASN A 48 10.64 -11.20 11.77
N SER A 49 11.34 -11.95 10.93
CA SER A 49 11.42 -13.41 11.00
C SER A 49 12.87 -13.84 11.26
N LYS A 50 13.17 -15.15 11.24
CA LYS A 50 14.55 -15.68 11.32
C LYS A 50 15.50 -15.04 10.29
N LYS A 51 14.98 -14.54 9.19
CA LYS A 51 15.66 -13.71 8.20
C LYS A 51 14.82 -12.44 8.01
N SER A 52 15.24 -11.37 8.64
CA SER A 52 14.56 -10.06 8.52
C SER A 52 14.51 -9.61 7.06
N LYS A 53 13.34 -9.13 6.64
CA LYS A 53 13.12 -8.60 5.28
C LYS A 53 12.48 -7.23 5.35
N LEU A 54 12.93 -6.36 4.47
CA LEU A 54 12.27 -5.11 4.16
C LEU A 54 11.67 -5.23 2.76
N LEU A 55 10.34 -5.16 2.68
CA LEU A 55 9.59 -5.18 1.43
C LEU A 55 9.15 -3.76 1.09
N ILE A 56 9.42 -3.30 -0.11
CA ILE A 56 8.99 -1.99 -0.61
C ILE A 56 8.24 -2.20 -1.92
N PHE A 57 6.96 -1.81 -1.92
CA PHE A 57 6.10 -1.87 -3.09
C PHE A 57 5.97 -0.48 -3.69
N LEU A 58 6.32 -0.37 -4.97
CA LEU A 58 6.30 0.88 -5.72
C LEU A 58 5.26 0.84 -6.81
N ASP A 59 4.80 2.03 -7.19
CA ASP A 59 3.90 2.23 -8.31
C ASP A 59 4.32 3.43 -9.14
N LYS A 60 3.88 3.45 -10.39
CA LYS A 60 4.10 4.54 -11.32
C LYS A 60 2.74 5.13 -11.72
N ASN A 61 2.64 6.44 -11.72
CA ASN A 61 1.39 7.11 -12.10
C ASN A 61 1.03 6.81 -13.57
N ASP A 62 2.05 6.77 -14.43
CA ASP A 62 1.90 6.51 -15.85
C ASP A 62 2.71 5.28 -16.25
N GLY A 63 2.03 4.17 -16.52
CA GLY A 63 2.64 2.94 -17.00
C GLY A 63 3.03 1.94 -15.91
N LYS A 64 3.90 0.99 -16.26
CA LYS A 64 4.35 -0.09 -15.38
C LYS A 64 5.82 0.11 -15.03
N ILE A 65 6.20 -0.25 -13.82
CA ILE A 65 7.60 -0.30 -13.40
C ILE A 65 8.22 -1.57 -13.98
N THR A 66 9.37 -1.44 -14.64
CA THR A 66 10.13 -2.55 -15.17
C THR A 66 10.99 -3.22 -14.09
N VAL A 67 11.40 -4.47 -14.32
CA VAL A 67 12.32 -5.20 -13.44
C VAL A 67 13.65 -4.45 -13.30
N LYS A 68 14.14 -3.82 -14.39
CA LYS A 68 15.36 -3.04 -14.38
C LYS A 68 15.22 -1.81 -13.48
N GLU A 69 14.12 -1.04 -13.62
CA GLU A 69 13.85 0.11 -12.74
C GLU A 69 13.78 -0.31 -11.27
N CYS A 70 13.14 -1.44 -10.94
CA CYS A 70 13.13 -1.97 -9.57
C CYS A 70 14.54 -2.30 -9.07
N ALA A 71 15.40 -2.89 -9.92
CA ALA A 71 16.77 -3.24 -9.54
C ALA A 71 17.63 -1.98 -9.30
N ASP A 72 17.55 -0.99 -10.19
CA ASP A 72 18.28 0.26 -10.07
C ASP A 72 17.88 1.03 -8.80
N ILE A 73 16.58 1.12 -8.53
CA ILE A 73 16.03 1.76 -7.33
C ILE A 73 16.44 0.99 -6.07
N SER A 74 16.45 -0.34 -6.11
CA SER A 74 16.85 -1.18 -4.97
C SER A 74 18.28 -0.88 -4.53
N MET A 75 19.20 -0.65 -5.47
CA MET A 75 20.59 -0.28 -5.14
C MET A 75 20.67 1.09 -4.46
N GLU A 76 19.91 2.07 -4.96
CA GLU A 76 19.89 3.41 -4.36
C GLU A 76 19.27 3.38 -2.95
N ILE A 77 18.15 2.68 -2.79
CA ILE A 77 17.50 2.51 -1.47
C ILE A 77 18.44 1.85 -0.49
N ASN A 78 19.15 0.78 -0.89
CA ASN A 78 20.07 0.08 0.00
C ASN A 78 21.19 1.01 0.48
N SER A 79 21.79 1.76 -0.45
CA SER A 79 22.86 2.72 -0.11
C SER A 79 22.39 3.82 0.85
N LEU A 80 21.15 4.30 0.66
CA LEU A 80 20.58 5.32 1.53
C LEU A 80 20.27 4.78 2.92
N LEU A 81 19.67 3.59 3.01
CA LEU A 81 19.36 2.96 4.29
C LEU A 81 20.62 2.60 5.10
N ASP A 82 21.72 2.28 4.42
CA ASP A 82 23.02 2.04 5.05
C ASP A 82 23.59 3.35 5.66
N ILE A 83 23.38 4.50 5.01
CA ILE A 83 23.79 5.81 5.51
C ILE A 83 22.95 6.26 6.71
N GLU A 84 21.63 6.13 6.59
CA GLU A 84 20.67 6.58 7.62
C GLU A 84 20.63 5.65 8.84
N ASP A 85 21.15 4.42 8.70
CA ASP A 85 21.27 3.42 9.79
C ASP A 85 19.98 3.22 10.61
N ILE A 86 18.82 3.23 9.93
CA ILE A 86 17.50 3.09 10.56
C ILE A 86 17.29 1.67 11.06
N ILE A 87 17.74 0.66 10.29
CA ILE A 87 17.59 -0.75 10.64
C ILE A 87 18.91 -1.29 11.20
N LYS A 88 18.96 -1.51 12.50
CA LYS A 88 20.19 -1.87 13.25
C LYS A 88 20.62 -3.34 13.13
N HIS A 89 19.91 -4.15 12.37
CA HIS A 89 20.19 -5.58 12.20
C HIS A 89 20.21 -5.95 10.71
N PRO A 90 20.93 -7.02 10.33
CA PRO A 90 20.95 -7.45 8.94
C PRO A 90 19.54 -7.77 8.41
N PHE A 91 19.22 -7.29 7.24
CA PHE A 91 17.96 -7.52 6.55
C PHE A 91 18.18 -7.77 5.06
N ARG A 92 17.19 -8.35 4.42
CA ARG A 92 17.14 -8.48 2.97
C ARG A 92 16.14 -7.47 2.41
N LEU A 93 16.62 -6.57 1.55
CA LEU A 93 15.76 -5.64 0.81
C LEU A 93 15.14 -6.34 -0.40
N GLU A 94 13.83 -6.20 -0.57
CA GLU A 94 13.07 -6.63 -1.74
C GLU A 94 12.24 -5.44 -2.24
N VAL A 95 12.54 -4.93 -3.43
CA VAL A 95 11.80 -3.85 -4.09
C VAL A 95 11.04 -4.43 -5.28
N SER A 96 9.74 -4.17 -5.36
CA SER A 96 8.90 -4.68 -6.42
C SER A 96 7.80 -3.70 -6.82
N SER A 97 7.20 -3.90 -8.00
CA SER A 97 5.97 -3.20 -8.36
C SER A 97 4.81 -3.66 -7.48
N ALA A 98 3.79 -2.80 -7.32
CA ALA A 98 2.60 -3.12 -6.53
C ALA A 98 1.76 -4.29 -7.10
N GLY A 99 1.91 -4.61 -8.40
CA GLY A 99 1.19 -5.72 -9.03
C GLY A 99 -0.33 -5.50 -9.15
N ILE A 100 -1.04 -6.56 -9.55
CA ILE A 100 -2.51 -6.55 -9.69
C ILE A 100 -3.23 -6.80 -8.35
N ASP A 101 -2.63 -7.58 -7.45
CA ASP A 101 -3.12 -7.84 -6.10
C ASP A 101 -2.63 -6.78 -5.10
N ARG A 102 -2.60 -5.52 -5.54
CA ARG A 102 -1.96 -4.38 -4.90
C ARG A 102 -2.65 -3.92 -3.62
N TYR A 103 -1.88 -3.24 -2.78
CA TYR A 103 -2.41 -2.46 -1.67
C TYR A 103 -3.08 -1.19 -2.18
N LEU A 104 -4.19 -0.81 -1.54
CA LEU A 104 -4.92 0.43 -1.79
C LEU A 104 -4.59 1.41 -0.65
N THR A 105 -3.74 2.38 -0.94
CA THR A 105 -3.16 3.26 0.07
C THR A 105 -3.37 4.75 -0.23
N SER A 106 -4.22 5.05 -1.20
CA SER A 106 -4.61 6.41 -1.53
C SER A 106 -6.12 6.49 -1.83
N VAL A 107 -6.67 7.70 -1.75
CA VAL A 107 -8.06 7.95 -2.17
C VAL A 107 -8.25 7.58 -3.63
N ASP A 108 -7.28 7.91 -4.48
CA ASP A 108 -7.32 7.58 -5.90
C ASP A 108 -7.37 6.06 -6.13
N ASP A 109 -6.63 5.27 -5.32
CA ASP A 109 -6.74 3.82 -5.36
C ASP A 109 -8.15 3.35 -4.99
N LEU A 110 -8.72 3.88 -3.90
CA LEU A 110 -10.07 3.50 -3.46
C LEU A 110 -11.14 3.86 -4.52
N MET A 111 -10.98 4.99 -5.20
CA MET A 111 -11.88 5.40 -6.29
C MET A 111 -11.68 4.54 -7.54
N ARG A 112 -10.42 4.29 -7.94
CA ARG A 112 -10.06 3.50 -9.11
C ARG A 112 -10.55 2.06 -9.03
N TYR A 113 -10.43 1.45 -7.84
CA TYR A 113 -10.79 0.06 -7.58
C TYR A 113 -12.15 -0.10 -6.88
N LYS A 114 -13.02 0.92 -6.95
CA LYS A 114 -14.41 0.78 -6.53
C LYS A 114 -15.09 -0.34 -7.33
N ASN A 115 -15.91 -1.12 -6.65
CA ASN A 115 -16.60 -2.32 -7.14
C ASN A 115 -15.72 -3.56 -7.35
N PHE A 116 -14.43 -3.53 -6.98
CA PHE A 116 -13.59 -4.73 -6.92
C PHE A 116 -13.63 -5.39 -5.54
N ASN A 117 -13.34 -6.68 -5.51
CA ASN A 117 -13.20 -7.40 -4.26
C ASN A 117 -11.90 -6.97 -3.57
N VAL A 118 -12.02 -6.68 -2.29
CA VAL A 118 -10.87 -6.30 -1.44
C VAL A 118 -10.87 -7.12 -0.17
N ARG A 119 -9.67 -7.27 0.37
CA ARG A 119 -9.41 -7.79 1.70
C ARG A 119 -8.92 -6.64 2.57
N VAL A 120 -9.64 -6.39 3.65
CA VAL A 120 -9.30 -5.38 4.66
C VAL A 120 -8.84 -6.09 5.91
N LYS A 121 -7.59 -5.87 6.30
CA LYS A 121 -6.98 -6.45 7.50
C LYS A 121 -6.95 -5.39 8.60
N SER A 122 -7.47 -5.73 9.76
CA SER A 122 -7.29 -4.98 11.00
C SER A 122 -6.47 -5.81 12.00
N GLU A 123 -6.20 -5.26 13.18
CA GLU A 123 -5.48 -5.98 14.23
C GLU A 123 -6.20 -7.26 14.70
N THR A 124 -7.54 -7.24 14.68
CA THR A 124 -8.37 -8.30 15.26
C THR A 124 -8.99 -9.24 14.24
N CYS A 125 -9.19 -8.77 12.99
CA CYS A 125 -9.90 -9.56 11.99
C CYS A 125 -9.48 -9.21 10.56
N THR A 126 -9.91 -10.05 9.63
CA THR A 126 -9.79 -9.79 8.19
C THR A 126 -11.18 -9.86 7.58
N GLU A 127 -11.61 -8.77 6.97
CA GLU A 127 -12.87 -8.67 6.26
C GLU A 127 -12.65 -8.76 4.75
N ARG A 128 -13.57 -9.41 4.05
CA ARG A 128 -13.56 -9.52 2.59
C ARG A 128 -14.90 -9.07 2.03
N GLY A 129 -14.87 -8.38 0.92
CA GLY A 129 -16.08 -7.91 0.24
C GLY A 129 -15.77 -7.01 -0.93
N LYS A 130 -16.80 -6.61 -1.64
CA LYS A 130 -16.71 -5.64 -2.73
C LYS A 130 -16.59 -4.24 -2.12
N LEU A 131 -15.61 -3.47 -2.51
CA LEU A 131 -15.45 -2.07 -2.13
C LEU A 131 -16.53 -1.24 -2.83
N ILE A 132 -17.53 -0.78 -2.10
CA ILE A 132 -18.65 0.00 -2.66
C ILE A 132 -18.55 1.50 -2.41
N GLY A 133 -17.71 1.92 -1.44
CA GLY A 133 -17.51 3.33 -1.15
C GLY A 133 -16.49 3.57 -0.04
N HIS A 134 -16.21 4.83 0.15
CA HIS A 134 -15.41 5.33 1.28
C HIS A 134 -15.97 6.67 1.78
N GLY A 135 -15.88 6.90 3.06
CA GLY A 135 -16.12 8.18 3.72
C GLY A 135 -14.82 8.81 4.20
N PRO A 136 -14.89 9.92 4.95
CA PRO A 136 -13.69 10.59 5.46
C PRO A 136 -12.78 9.72 6.34
N ASN A 137 -13.32 8.73 7.02
CA ASN A 137 -12.57 7.81 7.88
C ASN A 137 -13.09 6.38 7.79
N THR A 138 -13.82 6.04 6.74
CA THR A 138 -14.49 4.74 6.63
C THR A 138 -14.35 4.15 5.24
N LEU A 139 -14.30 2.80 5.21
CA LEU A 139 -14.51 2.00 4.01
C LEU A 139 -15.86 1.30 4.12
N THR A 140 -16.60 1.23 3.02
CA THR A 140 -17.82 0.45 2.95
C THR A 140 -17.62 -0.75 2.04
N LEU A 141 -17.80 -1.93 2.59
CA LEU A 141 -17.77 -3.19 1.88
C LEU A 141 -19.17 -3.79 1.76
N SER A 142 -19.44 -4.44 0.63
CA SER A 142 -20.61 -5.28 0.44
C SER A 142 -20.18 -6.74 0.36
N ASN A 143 -20.83 -7.61 1.11
CA ASN A 143 -20.63 -9.05 1.09
C ASN A 143 -21.97 -9.79 1.22
N LYS A 144 -21.93 -11.11 1.36
CA LYS A 144 -23.16 -11.95 1.46
C LYS A 144 -24.04 -11.60 2.67
N ASN A 145 -23.48 -10.96 3.69
CA ASN A 145 -24.21 -10.58 4.92
C ASN A 145 -24.73 -9.14 4.88
N GLY A 146 -24.56 -8.44 3.75
CA GLY A 146 -24.97 -7.05 3.56
C GLY A 146 -23.81 -6.08 3.47
N GLU A 147 -24.10 -4.81 3.74
CA GLU A 147 -23.09 -3.75 3.74
C GLU A 147 -22.47 -3.58 5.12
N LYS A 148 -21.14 -3.38 5.16
CA LYS A 148 -20.39 -3.16 6.38
C LYS A 148 -19.48 -1.94 6.22
N SER A 149 -19.60 -1.01 7.17
CA SER A 149 -18.68 0.12 7.28
C SER A 149 -17.53 -0.24 8.24
N ILE A 150 -16.31 0.03 7.83
CA ILE A 150 -15.08 -0.26 8.58
C ILE A 150 -14.37 1.06 8.83
N ASP A 151 -14.00 1.33 10.08
CA ASP A 151 -13.22 2.51 10.45
C ASP A 151 -11.75 2.30 10.02
N LEU A 152 -11.25 3.22 9.20
CA LEU A 152 -9.88 3.18 8.68
C LEU A 152 -8.81 3.31 9.77
N SER A 153 -9.12 3.92 10.92
CA SER A 153 -8.18 4.03 12.03
C SER A 153 -7.79 2.68 12.64
N SER A 154 -8.61 1.65 12.42
CA SER A 154 -8.34 0.28 12.86
C SER A 154 -7.73 -0.62 11.77
N VAL A 155 -7.55 -0.08 10.56
CA VAL A 155 -7.13 -0.85 9.39
C VAL A 155 -5.62 -0.81 9.23
N LEU A 156 -5.01 -1.98 9.10
CA LEU A 156 -3.58 -2.16 8.80
C LEU A 156 -3.32 -2.21 7.29
N ASP A 157 -4.17 -2.90 6.55
CA ASP A 157 -4.02 -3.12 5.13
C ASP A 157 -5.38 -3.16 4.42
N VAL A 158 -5.43 -2.53 3.25
CA VAL A 158 -6.48 -2.75 2.24
C VAL A 158 -5.79 -3.28 0.98
N LYS A 159 -6.19 -4.45 0.53
CA LYS A 159 -5.55 -5.12 -0.61
C LYS A 159 -6.61 -5.66 -1.56
N ILE A 160 -6.35 -5.60 -2.87
CA ILE A 160 -7.18 -6.28 -3.87
C ILE A 160 -7.20 -7.78 -3.55
N ASP A 161 -8.38 -8.37 -3.59
CA ASP A 161 -8.58 -9.81 -3.38
C ASP A 161 -8.95 -10.47 -4.71
N LEU A 162 -8.00 -11.18 -5.29
CA LEU A 162 -8.21 -11.88 -6.57
C LEU A 162 -9.02 -13.16 -6.41
N GLU A 163 -9.25 -13.62 -5.17
CA GLU A 163 -9.99 -14.84 -4.90
C GLU A 163 -11.45 -14.69 -5.37
N GLY A 164 -11.87 -15.60 -6.25
CA GLY A 164 -13.22 -15.59 -6.83
C GLY A 164 -13.46 -14.54 -7.92
N MET A 165 -12.44 -13.80 -8.37
CA MET A 165 -12.55 -12.92 -9.53
C MET A 165 -12.47 -13.72 -10.83
N SER A 166 -13.24 -13.29 -11.85
CA SER A 166 -13.11 -13.83 -13.20
C SER A 166 -11.83 -13.36 -13.89
N LEU A 167 -11.34 -14.15 -14.84
CA LEU A 167 -10.17 -13.75 -15.65
C LEU A 167 -10.41 -12.43 -16.42
N GLU A 168 -11.64 -12.17 -16.82
CA GLU A 168 -12.03 -10.93 -17.49
C GLU A 168 -11.87 -9.72 -16.56
N THR A 169 -12.36 -9.83 -15.32
CA THR A 169 -12.20 -8.79 -14.29
C THR A 169 -10.73 -8.52 -13.98
N ILE A 170 -9.91 -9.57 -13.89
CA ILE A 170 -8.47 -9.44 -13.64
C ILE A 170 -7.79 -8.70 -14.80
N LYS A 171 -8.13 -9.02 -16.06
CA LYS A 171 -7.60 -8.32 -17.22
C LYS A 171 -8.00 -6.85 -17.25
N GLU A 172 -9.25 -6.51 -16.90
CA GLU A 172 -9.69 -5.11 -16.81
C GLU A 172 -8.86 -4.30 -15.80
N MET A 173 -8.35 -4.94 -14.75
CA MET A 173 -7.50 -4.28 -13.75
C MET A 173 -6.10 -3.95 -14.29
N GLU A 174 -5.56 -4.74 -15.23
CA GLU A 174 -4.25 -4.49 -15.82
C GLU A 174 -4.21 -3.23 -16.69
N PHE A 175 -5.36 -2.74 -17.13
CA PHE A 175 -5.51 -1.55 -17.96
C PHE A 175 -5.96 -0.31 -17.16
N LYS A 176 -6.16 -0.43 -15.87
CA LYS A 176 -6.50 0.68 -14.96
C LYS A 176 -5.27 1.23 -14.26
#